data_024238cc1b5bb5de1e761ec4151faef2
#
_entry.id   024238cc1b5bb5de1e761ec4151faef2
#
_cell.length_a   1.000
_cell.length_b   1.000
_cell.length_c   1.000
_cell.angle_alpha   90.00
_cell.angle_beta   90.00
_cell.angle_gamma   90.00
#
_symmetry.space_group_name_H-M   'P 1'
#
loop_
_entity.id
_entity.type
_entity.pdbx_description
1 polymer ?
#
loop_
_entity_poly.entity_id
_entity_poly.type
_entity_poly.pdbx_seq_one_letter_code
_entity_poly.pdbx_strand_id
1 'polypeptide(L)'
;MENENNLPKENKELEQYFFTEKVLEQITSIFQYEENILCLCTPSVADAFWKLKQKEVLCVDIDNRFNYLPKFINCDITKQDLILPDNFVPNIIIVDPPFFKMKLFDLYNCIEKITKKNRKTKLVFAFIIREDKNLLNIFKEYNLRLTKFQLEYRGVDKTKWRNYGIYTNFEQGKFKYAYKNK
;
A
#
# COMPACT_ATOMS: atom_id res chain seq x y z
N MET A 1 -14.55 -0.80 -27.66
CA MET A 1 -13.25 -0.64 -26.97
C MET A 1 -13.46 -1.24 -25.59
N GLU A 2 -13.01 -2.47 -25.41
CA GLU A 2 -13.16 -3.22 -24.16
C GLU A 2 -12.32 -2.52 -23.08
N ASN A 3 -12.98 -2.02 -22.05
CA ASN A 3 -12.34 -1.57 -20.81
C ASN A 3 -11.81 -2.81 -20.08
N GLU A 4 -10.70 -3.36 -20.56
CA GLU A 4 -10.01 -4.44 -19.88
C GLU A 4 -9.20 -3.92 -18.68
N ASN A 5 -9.91 -3.58 -17.62
CA ASN A 5 -9.34 -3.58 -16.27
C ASN A 5 -9.20 -5.04 -15.80
N ASN A 6 -8.47 -5.86 -16.59
CA ASN A 6 -8.26 -7.27 -16.28
C ASN A 6 -7.15 -7.42 -15.24
N LEU A 7 -7.44 -7.02 -13.98
CA LEU A 7 -6.65 -7.52 -12.86
C LEU A 7 -6.82 -9.04 -12.76
N PRO A 8 -5.77 -9.78 -12.38
CA PRO A 8 -5.91 -11.19 -12.01
C PRO A 8 -7.01 -11.38 -10.96
N LYS A 9 -7.62 -12.56 -10.90
CA LYS A 9 -8.55 -12.87 -9.80
C LYS A 9 -7.82 -12.79 -8.47
N GLU A 10 -8.50 -12.27 -7.44
CA GLU A 10 -7.96 -12.26 -6.06
C GLU A 10 -7.55 -13.66 -5.61
N ASN A 11 -6.38 -13.76 -5.01
CA ASN A 11 -5.84 -15.02 -4.49
C ASN A 11 -6.00 -15.07 -2.98
N LYS A 12 -7.00 -15.82 -2.50
CA LYS A 12 -7.28 -15.99 -1.08
C LYS A 12 -6.15 -16.69 -0.32
N GLU A 13 -5.37 -17.55 -1.00
CA GLU A 13 -4.21 -18.19 -0.40
C GLU A 13 -3.08 -17.20 -0.08
N LEU A 14 -3.04 -16.07 -0.77
CA LEU A 14 -2.13 -14.96 -0.50
C LEU A 14 -2.75 -13.87 0.39
N GLU A 15 -3.99 -14.07 0.88
CA GLU A 15 -4.79 -13.03 1.54
C GLU A 15 -4.93 -11.75 0.70
N GLN A 16 -4.94 -11.93 -0.60
CA GLN A 16 -4.96 -10.84 -1.55
C GLN A 16 -6.40 -10.37 -1.77
N TYR A 17 -6.65 -9.10 -1.46
CA TYR A 17 -7.89 -8.39 -1.73
C TYR A 17 -7.55 -7.09 -2.44
N PHE A 18 -8.24 -6.80 -3.55
CA PHE A 18 -7.98 -5.59 -4.32
C PHE A 18 -8.91 -4.46 -3.91
N PHE A 19 -8.42 -3.27 -3.91
CA PHE A 19 -9.24 -2.08 -3.74
C PHE A 19 -10.25 -1.94 -4.89
N THR A 20 -11.39 -1.31 -4.60
CA THR A 20 -12.36 -0.96 -5.66
C THR A 20 -11.76 0.05 -6.64
N GLU A 21 -12.30 0.10 -7.86
CA GLU A 21 -11.87 1.08 -8.89
C GLU A 21 -11.89 2.51 -8.36
N LYS A 22 -12.94 2.87 -7.62
CA LYS A 22 -13.07 4.18 -6.97
C LYS A 22 -11.89 4.50 -6.05
N VAL A 23 -11.46 3.55 -5.23
CA VAL A 23 -10.32 3.71 -4.31
C VAL A 23 -9.01 3.82 -5.11
N LEU A 24 -8.82 2.96 -6.11
CA LEU A 24 -7.64 2.98 -6.98
C LEU A 24 -7.51 4.33 -7.71
N GLU A 25 -8.60 4.83 -8.28
CA GLU A 25 -8.62 6.13 -8.96
C GLU A 25 -8.31 7.29 -8.00
N GLN A 26 -8.85 7.26 -6.78
CA GLN A 26 -8.58 8.27 -5.77
C GLN A 26 -7.13 8.28 -5.33
N ILE A 27 -6.54 7.12 -5.03
CA ILE A 27 -5.14 6.99 -4.61
C ILE A 27 -4.22 7.47 -5.74
N THR A 28 -4.43 6.97 -6.95
CA THR A 28 -3.57 7.34 -8.09
C THR A 28 -3.67 8.82 -8.45
N SER A 29 -4.85 9.43 -8.32
CA SER A 29 -5.04 10.86 -8.55
C SER A 29 -4.36 11.73 -7.50
N ILE A 30 -4.33 11.31 -6.22
CA ILE A 30 -3.64 12.04 -5.15
C ILE A 30 -2.14 12.08 -5.40
N PHE A 31 -1.56 10.98 -5.91
CA PHE A 31 -0.11 10.82 -6.04
C PHE A 31 0.40 10.86 -7.49
N GLN A 32 -0.41 11.28 -8.45
CA GLN A 32 -0.02 11.29 -9.87
C GLN A 32 1.25 12.09 -10.18
N TYR A 33 1.57 13.10 -9.38
CA TYR A 33 2.76 13.96 -9.54
C TYR A 33 3.91 13.61 -8.59
N GLU A 34 3.70 12.65 -7.69
CA GLU A 34 4.76 12.24 -6.75
C GLU A 34 5.75 11.32 -7.44
N GLU A 35 7.03 11.44 -7.10
CA GLU A 35 8.11 10.60 -7.63
C GLU A 35 8.47 9.49 -6.64
N ASN A 36 9.19 8.47 -7.13
CA ASN A 36 9.70 7.37 -6.31
C ASN A 36 8.62 6.72 -5.43
N ILE A 37 7.49 6.38 -6.05
CA ILE A 37 6.41 5.64 -5.37
C ILE A 37 6.78 4.16 -5.33
N LEU A 38 6.69 3.56 -4.14
CA LEU A 38 6.77 2.12 -3.93
C LEU A 38 5.40 1.57 -3.54
N CYS A 39 4.87 0.67 -4.36
CA CYS A 39 3.71 -0.16 -4.05
C CYS A 39 4.20 -1.48 -3.44
N LEU A 40 4.09 -1.62 -2.11
CA LEU A 40 4.54 -2.78 -1.36
C LEU A 40 3.35 -3.65 -0.98
N CYS A 41 3.25 -4.86 -1.52
CA CYS A 41 2.08 -5.74 -1.41
C CYS A 41 0.77 -5.09 -1.92
N THR A 42 0.88 -4.17 -2.89
CA THR A 42 -0.27 -3.46 -3.47
C THR A 42 -0.20 -3.45 -5.00
N PRO A 43 -0.14 -4.63 -5.66
CA PRO A 43 0.06 -4.71 -7.10
C PRO A 43 -1.10 -4.10 -7.90
N SER A 44 -2.34 -4.14 -7.38
CA SER A 44 -3.49 -3.48 -8.01
C SER A 44 -3.38 -1.96 -8.05
N VAL A 45 -2.70 -1.35 -7.06
CA VAL A 45 -2.43 0.09 -7.05
C VAL A 45 -1.38 0.44 -8.09
N ALA A 46 -0.32 -0.38 -8.22
CA ALA A 46 0.70 -0.19 -9.24
C ALA A 46 0.12 -0.34 -10.66
N ASP A 47 -0.76 -1.33 -10.88
CA ASP A 47 -1.50 -1.52 -12.12
C ASP A 47 -2.37 -0.29 -12.45
N ALA A 48 -3.06 0.27 -11.45
CA ALA A 48 -3.87 1.46 -11.63
C ALA A 48 -3.02 2.70 -11.98
N PHE A 49 -1.84 2.88 -11.39
CA PHE A 49 -0.90 3.93 -11.81
C PHE A 49 -0.51 3.76 -13.27
N TRP A 50 -0.17 2.54 -13.68
CA TRP A 50 0.22 2.24 -15.05
C TRP A 50 -0.92 2.50 -16.05
N LYS A 51 -2.11 1.93 -15.80
CA LYS A 51 -3.23 2.01 -16.74
C LYS A 51 -3.95 3.37 -16.76
N LEU A 52 -4.18 3.96 -15.57
CA LEU A 52 -4.99 5.18 -15.46
C LEU A 52 -4.17 6.46 -15.58
N LYS A 53 -2.89 6.42 -15.22
CA LYS A 53 -2.02 7.61 -15.18
C LYS A 53 -0.82 7.51 -16.10
N GLN A 54 -0.65 6.40 -16.83
CA GLN A 54 0.53 6.11 -17.66
C GLN A 54 1.84 6.31 -16.88
N LYS A 55 1.81 5.96 -15.59
CA LYS A 55 2.88 6.20 -14.64
C LYS A 55 3.47 4.88 -14.15
N GLU A 56 4.76 4.72 -14.39
CA GLU A 56 5.53 3.60 -13.86
C GLU A 56 5.90 3.85 -12.38
N VAL A 57 5.46 2.96 -11.52
CA VAL A 57 5.82 2.94 -10.09
C VAL A 57 6.51 1.63 -9.77
N LEU A 58 7.39 1.63 -8.78
CA LEU A 58 8.01 0.39 -8.33
C LEU A 58 6.97 -0.45 -7.58
N CYS A 59 6.80 -1.70 -7.99
CA CYS A 59 5.90 -2.66 -7.37
C CYS A 59 6.68 -3.84 -6.82
N VAL A 60 6.46 -4.18 -5.56
CA VAL A 60 7.03 -5.37 -4.91
C VAL A 60 5.90 -6.23 -4.39
N ASP A 61 5.79 -7.45 -4.91
CA ASP A 61 4.76 -8.40 -4.50
C ASP A 61 5.24 -9.84 -4.73
N ILE A 62 4.65 -10.79 -4.00
CA ILE A 62 4.90 -12.22 -4.17
C ILE A 62 4.18 -12.79 -5.39
N ASP A 63 3.10 -12.15 -5.84
CA ASP A 63 2.24 -12.62 -6.92
C ASP A 63 2.84 -12.31 -8.30
N ASN A 64 3.54 -13.29 -8.86
CA ASN A 64 4.22 -13.15 -10.15
C ASN A 64 3.27 -12.90 -11.35
N ARG A 65 1.95 -12.96 -11.17
CA ARG A 65 0.99 -12.62 -12.24
C ARG A 65 1.02 -11.14 -12.60
N PHE A 66 1.65 -10.30 -11.75
CA PHE A 66 1.86 -8.88 -11.99
C PHE A 66 3.21 -8.55 -12.66
N ASN A 67 3.96 -9.55 -13.13
CA ASN A 67 5.25 -9.36 -13.80
C ASN A 67 5.18 -8.56 -15.11
N TYR A 68 4.00 -8.29 -15.62
CA TYR A 68 3.78 -7.41 -16.78
C TYR A 68 3.96 -5.91 -16.44
N LEU A 69 3.97 -5.55 -15.16
CA LEU A 69 4.21 -4.17 -14.75
C LEU A 69 5.68 -3.77 -15.02
N PRO A 70 5.94 -2.58 -15.58
CA PRO A 70 7.29 -2.20 -16.04
C PRO A 70 8.38 -2.25 -14.96
N LYS A 71 8.01 -1.98 -13.70
CA LYS A 71 8.92 -1.93 -12.55
C LYS A 71 8.44 -2.89 -11.45
N PHE A 72 8.34 -4.17 -11.80
CA PHE A 72 7.91 -5.21 -10.87
C PHE A 72 9.10 -5.99 -10.30
N ILE A 73 9.09 -6.20 -8.98
CA ILE A 73 10.01 -7.07 -8.27
C ILE A 73 9.22 -8.18 -7.61
N ASN A 74 9.41 -9.43 -8.07
CA ASN A 74 8.84 -10.58 -7.38
C ASN A 74 9.64 -10.87 -6.11
N CYS A 75 9.04 -10.69 -4.95
CA CYS A 75 9.71 -10.87 -3.67
C CYS A 75 8.72 -11.26 -2.58
N ASP A 76 9.04 -12.36 -1.87
CA ASP A 76 8.41 -12.69 -0.59
C ASP A 76 9.18 -11.98 0.53
N ILE A 77 8.73 -10.79 0.91
CA ILE A 77 9.39 -9.96 1.93
C ILE A 77 9.37 -10.57 3.35
N THR A 78 8.68 -11.70 3.54
CA THR A 78 8.70 -12.44 4.80
C THR A 78 9.85 -13.43 4.89
N LYS A 79 10.45 -13.81 3.75
CA LYS A 79 11.46 -14.87 3.68
C LYS A 79 12.81 -14.40 3.20
N GLN A 80 12.86 -13.26 2.51
CA GLN A 80 14.09 -12.76 1.91
C GLN A 80 14.21 -11.25 2.04
N ASP A 81 15.45 -10.78 2.07
CA ASP A 81 15.70 -9.34 2.07
C ASP A 81 15.30 -8.73 0.72
N LEU A 82 14.48 -7.69 0.79
CA LEU A 82 14.12 -6.91 -0.38
C LEU A 82 15.30 -6.04 -0.80
N ILE A 83 15.75 -6.23 -2.03
CA ILE A 83 16.77 -5.40 -2.66
C ILE A 83 16.07 -4.50 -3.69
N LEU A 84 16.12 -3.21 -3.44
CA LEU A 84 15.61 -2.21 -4.39
C LEU A 84 16.69 -1.84 -5.41
N PRO A 85 16.31 -1.31 -6.60
CA PRO A 85 17.28 -0.81 -7.57
C PRO A 85 18.22 0.24 -6.96
N ASP A 86 19.44 0.28 -7.45
CA ASP A 86 20.45 1.25 -7.03
C ASP A 86 19.87 2.68 -7.15
N ASN A 87 20.14 3.50 -6.13
CA ASN A 87 19.68 4.88 -6.03
C ASN A 87 18.15 5.07 -5.91
N PHE A 88 17.33 4.01 -5.84
CA PHE A 88 15.92 4.15 -5.54
C PHE A 88 15.71 4.33 -4.03
N VAL A 89 15.25 5.51 -3.65
CA VAL A 89 14.78 5.80 -2.29
C VAL A 89 13.32 6.22 -2.38
N PRO A 90 12.39 5.49 -1.74
CA PRO A 90 10.98 5.81 -1.85
C PRO A 90 10.65 7.14 -1.15
N ASN A 91 9.97 8.04 -1.86
CA ASN A 91 9.32 9.22 -1.27
C ASN A 91 8.00 8.82 -0.61
N ILE A 92 7.30 7.86 -1.22
CA ILE A 92 6.04 7.30 -0.73
C ILE A 92 6.08 5.78 -0.77
N ILE A 93 5.58 5.13 0.27
CA ILE A 93 5.29 3.69 0.30
C ILE A 93 3.79 3.53 0.51
N ILE A 94 3.14 2.84 -0.42
CA ILE A 94 1.74 2.42 -0.31
C ILE A 94 1.76 0.93 0.01
N VAL A 95 1.19 0.55 1.15
CA VAL A 95 1.28 -0.83 1.64
C VAL A 95 -0.07 -1.35 2.14
N ASP A 96 -0.42 -2.55 1.72
CA ASP A 96 -1.58 -3.34 2.17
C ASP A 96 -1.11 -4.78 2.39
N PRO A 97 -0.56 -5.09 3.57
CA PRO A 97 0.08 -6.38 3.82
C PRO A 97 -0.96 -7.49 4.06
N PRO A 98 -0.61 -8.77 3.83
CA PRO A 98 -1.44 -9.89 4.24
C PRO A 98 -1.46 -9.98 5.79
N PHE A 99 -2.53 -9.49 6.41
CA PHE A 99 -2.63 -9.21 7.85
C PHE A 99 -2.36 -10.40 8.77
N PHE A 100 -2.72 -11.62 8.34
CA PHE A 100 -2.58 -12.82 9.15
C PHE A 100 -1.35 -13.65 8.79
N LYS A 101 -0.70 -13.38 7.65
CA LYS A 101 0.47 -14.11 7.17
C LYS A 101 1.79 -13.40 7.41
N MET A 102 1.74 -12.12 7.72
CA MET A 102 2.93 -11.30 7.93
C MET A 102 2.93 -10.68 9.31
N LYS A 103 4.04 -10.84 10.04
CA LYS A 103 4.23 -10.14 11.29
C LYS A 103 4.53 -8.66 11.02
N LEU A 104 3.80 -7.77 11.68
CA LEU A 104 4.02 -6.32 11.55
C LEU A 104 5.46 -5.89 11.82
N PHE A 105 6.15 -6.59 12.73
CA PHE A 105 7.53 -6.29 13.05
C PHE A 105 8.48 -6.60 11.88
N ASP A 106 8.23 -7.67 11.12
CA ASP A 106 9.03 -8.01 9.94
C ASP A 106 8.82 -6.97 8.83
N LEU A 107 7.56 -6.53 8.65
CA LEU A 107 7.23 -5.45 7.72
C LEU A 107 7.88 -4.12 8.15
N TYR A 108 7.88 -3.81 9.46
CA TYR A 108 8.57 -2.64 9.99
C TYR A 108 10.07 -2.69 9.64
N ASN A 109 10.74 -3.81 9.90
CA ASN A 109 12.14 -3.98 9.58
C ASN A 109 12.44 -3.85 8.09
N CYS A 110 11.57 -4.38 7.23
CA CYS A 110 11.66 -4.20 5.78
C CYS A 110 11.58 -2.70 5.41
N ILE A 111 10.58 -1.99 5.92
CA ILE A 111 10.41 -0.55 5.66
C ILE A 111 11.59 0.27 6.20
N GLU A 112 12.12 -0.06 7.38
CA GLU A 112 13.33 0.57 7.93
C GLU A 112 14.54 0.44 7.02
N LYS A 113 14.76 -0.77 6.47
CA LYS A 113 15.86 -1.03 5.53
C LYS A 113 15.71 -0.21 4.24
N ILE A 114 14.54 -0.27 3.61
CA ILE A 114 14.32 0.37 2.30
C ILE A 114 14.24 1.91 2.39
N THR A 115 13.79 2.46 3.50
CA THR A 115 13.79 3.91 3.74
C THR A 115 15.10 4.42 4.29
N LYS A 116 16.05 3.54 4.62
CA LYS A 116 17.28 3.88 5.35
C LYS A 116 16.97 4.69 6.62
N LYS A 117 15.89 4.31 7.31
CA LYS A 117 15.34 4.98 8.51
C LYS A 117 14.92 6.45 8.28
N ASN A 118 14.64 6.83 7.05
CA ASN A 118 14.15 8.17 6.75
C ASN A 118 12.69 8.34 7.18
N ARG A 119 12.46 9.03 8.29
CA ARG A 119 11.10 9.29 8.84
C ARG A 119 10.28 10.29 8.02
N LYS A 120 10.89 10.94 7.02
CA LYS A 120 10.19 11.83 6.09
C LYS A 120 9.52 11.07 4.94
N THR A 121 9.86 9.78 4.72
CA THR A 121 9.15 8.95 3.75
C THR A 121 7.67 8.91 4.11
N LYS A 122 6.83 9.26 3.15
CA LYS A 122 5.37 9.22 3.30
C LYS A 122 4.89 7.77 3.32
N LEU A 123 4.12 7.37 4.32
CA LEU A 123 3.52 6.05 4.42
C LEU A 123 2.00 6.14 4.23
N VAL A 124 1.47 5.32 3.34
CA VAL A 124 0.02 5.07 3.16
C VAL A 124 -0.21 3.61 3.50
N PHE A 125 -0.75 3.35 4.66
CA PHE A 125 -0.84 2.03 5.24
C PHE A 125 -2.31 1.61 5.36
N ALA A 126 -2.75 0.63 4.56
CA ALA A 126 -4.05 0.00 4.73
C ALA A 126 -3.97 -1.01 5.86
N PHE A 127 -4.88 -0.95 6.84
CA PHE A 127 -4.83 -1.83 8.00
C PHE A 127 -6.18 -2.05 8.67
N ILE A 128 -6.28 -3.15 9.44
CA ILE A 128 -7.46 -3.50 10.24
C ILE A 128 -7.51 -2.57 11.47
N ILE A 129 -8.62 -1.83 11.62
CA ILE A 129 -8.77 -0.81 12.68
C ILE A 129 -8.71 -1.43 14.09
N ARG A 130 -9.26 -2.63 14.28
CA ARG A 130 -9.24 -3.28 15.61
C ARG A 130 -7.83 -3.62 16.11
N GLU A 131 -6.84 -3.70 15.21
CA GLU A 131 -5.43 -4.00 15.52
C GLU A 131 -4.54 -2.75 15.47
N ASP A 132 -5.12 -1.56 15.35
CA ASP A 132 -4.39 -0.32 15.14
C ASP A 132 -3.41 0.04 16.27
N LYS A 133 -3.72 -0.34 17.52
CA LYS A 133 -2.81 -0.14 18.65
C LYS A 133 -1.46 -0.83 18.43
N ASN A 134 -1.48 -2.04 17.84
CA ASN A 134 -0.27 -2.78 17.53
C ASN A 134 0.51 -2.07 16.40
N LEU A 135 -0.18 -1.69 15.32
CA LEU A 135 0.41 -0.91 14.22
C LEU A 135 1.06 0.37 14.74
N LEU A 136 0.31 1.19 15.48
CA LEU A 136 0.77 2.48 15.96
C LEU A 136 1.93 2.37 16.96
N ASN A 137 1.98 1.29 17.75
CA ASN A 137 3.09 1.03 18.66
C ASN A 137 4.36 0.63 17.90
N ILE A 138 4.28 -0.28 16.93
CA ILE A 138 5.43 -0.74 16.15
C ILE A 138 5.97 0.40 15.28
N PHE A 139 5.09 1.14 14.61
CA PHE A 139 5.43 2.25 13.72
C PHE A 139 5.44 3.62 14.43
N LYS A 140 5.62 3.67 15.76
CA LYS A 140 5.54 4.90 16.55
C LYS A 140 6.42 6.04 16.04
N GLU A 141 7.61 5.72 15.52
CA GLU A 141 8.54 6.71 14.99
C GLU A 141 8.09 7.36 13.68
N TYR A 142 7.15 6.73 12.96
CA TYR A 142 6.54 7.29 11.75
C TYR A 142 5.33 8.18 12.05
N ASN A 143 4.83 8.19 13.29
CA ASN A 143 3.65 9.00 13.68
C ASN A 143 2.41 8.72 12.79
N LEU A 144 2.15 7.47 12.48
CA LEU A 144 0.98 7.07 11.70
C LEU A 144 -0.32 7.48 12.41
N ARG A 145 -1.29 7.94 11.63
CA ARG A 145 -2.61 8.34 12.14
C ARG A 145 -3.69 7.87 11.19
N LEU A 146 -4.79 7.39 11.76
CA LEU A 146 -5.99 7.04 10.99
C LEU A 146 -6.52 8.26 10.25
N THR A 147 -6.85 8.07 8.98
CA THR A 147 -7.49 9.09 8.14
C THR A 147 -9.00 8.88 8.03
N LYS A 148 -9.71 9.88 7.49
CA LYS A 148 -11.14 9.78 7.13
C LYS A 148 -11.36 9.09 5.78
N PHE A 149 -10.30 8.64 5.12
CA PHE A 149 -10.40 7.99 3.81
C PHE A 149 -11.15 6.66 3.94
N GLN A 150 -12.20 6.49 3.16
CA GLN A 150 -12.98 5.26 3.13
C GLN A 150 -12.29 4.23 2.27
N LEU A 151 -11.87 3.13 2.88
CA LEU A 151 -11.25 2.01 2.22
C LEU A 151 -12.32 1.00 1.80
N GLU A 152 -12.29 0.59 0.53
CA GLU A 152 -13.25 -0.33 -0.07
C GLU A 152 -12.51 -1.41 -0.83
N TYR A 153 -12.84 -2.68 -0.58
CA TYR A 153 -12.25 -3.84 -1.24
C TYR A 153 -13.27 -4.55 -2.14
N ARG A 154 -12.84 -5.07 -3.29
CA ARG A 154 -13.71 -5.81 -4.22
C ARG A 154 -14.26 -7.09 -3.61
N GLY A 155 -13.37 -7.93 -3.08
CA GLY A 155 -13.67 -9.26 -2.54
C GLY A 155 -14.22 -9.28 -1.11
N VAL A 156 -14.45 -8.11 -0.50
CA VAL A 156 -14.93 -7.98 0.89
C VAL A 156 -16.33 -7.39 0.91
N ASP A 157 -17.24 -8.00 1.70
CA ASP A 157 -18.59 -7.48 1.91
C ASP A 157 -18.55 -6.01 2.37
N LYS A 158 -19.42 -5.18 1.77
CA LYS A 158 -19.46 -3.72 2.03
C LYS A 158 -19.68 -3.38 3.50
N THR A 159 -20.42 -4.21 4.24
CA THR A 159 -20.67 -4.02 5.68
C THR A 159 -19.40 -4.14 6.51
N LYS A 160 -18.36 -4.82 5.98
CA LYS A 160 -17.08 -5.04 6.63
C LYS A 160 -16.03 -3.98 6.28
N TRP A 161 -16.24 -3.14 5.27
CA TRP A 161 -15.27 -2.10 4.87
C TRP A 161 -14.91 -1.15 6.02
N ARG A 162 -15.88 -0.85 6.91
CA ARG A 162 -15.64 -0.05 8.12
C ARG A 162 -14.59 -0.62 9.08
N ASN A 163 -14.20 -1.89 8.91
CA ASN A 163 -13.19 -2.53 9.74
C ASN A 163 -11.76 -2.24 9.27
N TYR A 164 -11.61 -1.57 8.14
CA TYR A 164 -10.33 -1.24 7.52
C TYR A 164 -10.19 0.28 7.40
N GLY A 165 -8.97 0.76 7.53
CA GLY A 165 -8.66 2.18 7.41
C GLY A 165 -7.31 2.43 6.74
N ILE A 166 -7.14 3.66 6.28
CA ILE A 166 -5.85 4.15 5.82
C ILE A 166 -5.21 4.97 6.93
N TYR A 167 -3.98 4.59 7.27
CA TYR A 167 -3.10 5.30 8.20
C TYR A 167 -1.99 5.99 7.43
N THR A 168 -1.72 7.24 7.74
CA THR A 168 -0.64 8.02 7.11
C THR A 168 0.13 8.83 8.14
N ASN A 169 1.36 9.19 7.82
CA ASN A 169 2.17 10.13 8.60
C ASN A 169 2.13 11.56 8.03
N PHE A 170 1.20 11.83 7.12
CA PHE A 170 1.01 13.14 6.45
C PHE A 170 -0.46 13.33 6.08
N GLU A 171 -0.84 14.57 5.77
CA GLU A 171 -2.15 14.89 5.17
C GLU A 171 -1.95 15.38 3.73
N GLN A 172 -2.69 14.80 2.79
CA GLN A 172 -2.70 15.20 1.37
C GLN A 172 -4.01 14.81 0.70
N GLY A 173 -4.63 15.71 -0.05
CA GLY A 173 -5.88 15.44 -0.73
C GLY A 173 -6.97 14.94 0.21
N LYS A 174 -7.49 13.73 -0.04
CA LYS A 174 -8.52 13.06 0.79
C LYS A 174 -7.96 12.40 2.06
N PHE A 175 -6.65 12.28 2.21
CA PHE A 175 -6.03 11.74 3.43
C PHE A 175 -6.00 12.81 4.52
N LYS A 176 -7.16 13.07 5.13
CA LYS A 176 -7.32 13.95 6.30
C LYS A 176 -7.48 13.11 7.55
N TYR A 177 -6.81 13.47 8.62
CA TYR A 177 -6.87 12.72 9.86
C TYR A 177 -8.28 12.64 10.45
N ALA A 178 -8.64 11.46 10.96
CA ALA A 178 -9.94 11.21 11.57
C ALA A 178 -10.11 12.02 12.86
N TYR A 179 -9.02 12.20 13.64
CA TYR A 179 -9.03 12.92 14.89
C TYR A 179 -7.94 14.00 14.85
N LYS A 180 -8.28 15.22 15.34
CA LYS A 180 -7.26 16.24 15.62
C LYS A 180 -6.48 15.81 16.85
N ASN A 181 -5.17 16.08 16.88
CA ASN A 181 -4.43 15.97 18.15
C ASN A 181 -5.07 16.92 19.16
N LYS A 182 -5.38 16.38 20.34
CA LYS A 182 -5.69 17.23 21.51
C LYS A 182 -4.44 17.92 21.98
#